data_77f9d156bf9550a13dd518de1def90d1
#
_entry.id   77f9d156bf9550a13dd518de1def90d1
#
_cell.length_a   1.000
_cell.length_b   1.000
_cell.length_c   1.000
_cell.angle_alpha   90.00
_cell.angle_beta   90.00
_cell.angle_gamma   90.00
#
_symmetry.space_group_name_H-M   'P 1'
#
loop_
_entity.id
_entity.type
_entity.pdbx_description
1 polymer ?
#
loop_
_entity_poly.entity_id
_entity_poly.type
_entity_poly.pdbx_seq_one_letter_code
_entity_poly.pdbx_strand_id
1 'polypeptide(L)'
;MIVFLDTEFTDLVVQPRLLSVGLATGAGHDRELYAEVTDRDRIHAASWFALDAVLPQFGKVAHAACTYAALGVRLSDFFVELMASLEAAESIELAFGYYLDWDLMELAVRDSTAQGWESTRRRLCPVNVYGITGVGAGALAAGAYFKSQANGPLSRHHALCDARALRLAYQAACPGPVHKAPSPQRDRVGNSRVLAEQRHPTQQGCERRDL
;
A
#
# COMPACT_ATOMS: atom_id res chain seq x y z
N MET A 1 1.22 -0.11 -11.49
CA MET A 1 0.46 -0.72 -10.36
C MET A 1 0.54 0.20 -9.15
N ILE A 2 -0.52 0.28 -8.31
CA ILE A 2 -0.47 1.01 -7.04
C ILE A 2 -0.64 0.04 -5.86
N VAL A 3 0.14 0.26 -4.79
CA VAL A 3 0.06 -0.46 -3.50
C VAL A 3 -0.11 0.58 -2.39
N PHE A 4 -1.02 0.35 -1.48
CA PHE A 4 -1.29 1.21 -0.33
C PHE A 4 -0.59 0.65 0.89
N LEU A 5 0.15 1.50 1.58
CA LEU A 5 0.97 1.18 2.74
C LEU A 5 0.47 1.96 3.95
N ASP A 6 0.39 1.26 5.07
CA ASP A 6 0.26 1.85 6.39
C ASP A 6 1.13 1.09 7.38
N THR A 7 1.65 1.79 8.38
CA THR A 7 2.47 1.20 9.45
C THR A 7 2.02 1.68 10.80
N GLU A 8 2.13 0.78 11.79
CA GLU A 8 2.01 1.15 13.19
C GLU A 8 3.39 1.08 13.86
N PHE A 9 3.67 2.02 14.75
CA PHE A 9 4.99 2.17 15.36
C PHE A 9 4.89 2.61 16.83
N THR A 10 6.02 2.52 17.53
CA THR A 10 6.07 2.68 18.98
C THR A 10 5.69 4.08 19.46
N ASP A 11 6.14 5.13 18.78
CA ASP A 11 5.89 6.53 19.12
C ASP A 11 6.37 7.47 17.99
N LEU A 12 5.94 8.73 18.01
CA LEU A 12 6.39 9.83 17.14
C LEU A 12 7.69 10.50 17.64
N VAL A 13 8.55 9.76 18.32
CA VAL A 13 9.83 10.25 18.84
C VAL A 13 10.96 10.12 17.82
N VAL A 14 12.16 10.57 18.21
CA VAL A 14 13.34 10.63 17.34
C VAL A 14 13.71 9.28 16.68
N GLN A 15 13.35 8.16 17.29
CA GLN A 15 13.63 6.81 16.74
C GLN A 15 12.39 5.92 16.86
N PRO A 16 11.31 6.17 16.08
CA PRO A 16 10.16 5.29 16.07
C PRO A 16 10.57 3.89 15.62
N ARG A 17 9.98 2.85 16.23
CA ARG A 17 10.24 1.46 15.89
C ARG A 17 8.96 0.86 15.31
N LEU A 18 9.09 0.19 14.17
CA LEU A 18 7.98 -0.49 13.51
C LEU A 18 7.38 -1.58 14.41
N LEU A 19 6.07 -1.57 14.56
CA LEU A 19 5.28 -2.58 15.27
C LEU A 19 4.49 -3.48 14.31
N SER A 20 3.87 -2.91 13.29
CA SER A 20 3.19 -3.69 12.26
C SER A 20 3.17 -2.95 10.92
N VAL A 21 2.92 -3.70 9.86
CA VAL A 21 2.79 -3.16 8.49
C VAL A 21 1.62 -3.81 7.78
N GLY A 22 0.87 -3.01 7.04
CA GLY A 22 -0.20 -3.41 6.15
C GLY A 22 0.04 -2.93 4.75
N LEU A 23 -0.11 -3.82 3.77
CA LEU A 23 -0.07 -3.52 2.35
C LEU A 23 -1.35 -4.02 1.70
N ALA A 24 -1.94 -3.20 0.81
CA ALA A 24 -3.10 -3.57 0.01
C ALA A 24 -2.90 -3.09 -1.43
N THR A 25 -3.01 -3.99 -2.41
CA THR A 25 -2.92 -3.58 -3.82
C THR A 25 -4.17 -2.83 -4.27
N GLY A 26 -4.02 -1.98 -5.28
CA GLY A 26 -5.13 -1.33 -5.96
C GLY A 26 -6.03 -2.31 -6.73
N ALA A 27 -7.07 -1.76 -7.36
CA ALA A 27 -8.05 -2.55 -8.11
C ALA A 27 -7.38 -3.46 -9.16
N GLY A 28 -7.87 -4.70 -9.24
CA GLY A 28 -7.42 -5.70 -10.22
C GLY A 28 -6.32 -6.65 -9.76
N HIS A 29 -5.81 -6.52 -8.54
CA HIS A 29 -4.73 -7.36 -8.06
C HIS A 29 -4.97 -8.06 -6.72
N ASP A 30 -6.00 -7.78 -5.98
CA ASP A 30 -6.50 -8.38 -4.71
C ASP A 30 -5.43 -9.07 -3.81
N ARG A 31 -4.22 -8.49 -3.73
CA ARG A 31 -3.14 -8.99 -2.88
C ARG A 31 -2.96 -8.08 -1.68
N GLU A 32 -2.76 -8.71 -0.54
CA GLU A 32 -2.54 -8.02 0.72
C GLU A 32 -1.42 -8.71 1.50
N LEU A 33 -0.72 -7.92 2.30
CA LEU A 33 0.21 -8.41 3.30
C LEU A 33 -0.08 -7.72 4.62
N TYR A 34 -0.06 -8.49 5.69
CA TYR A 34 -0.02 -7.96 7.05
C TYR A 34 1.02 -8.71 7.85
N ALA A 35 1.84 -7.97 8.60
CA ALA A 35 2.79 -8.56 9.54
C ALA A 35 2.87 -7.72 10.80
N GLU A 36 3.00 -8.38 11.96
CA GLU A 36 3.14 -7.77 13.28
C GLU A 36 4.40 -8.29 13.98
N VAL A 37 5.14 -7.37 14.58
CA VAL A 37 6.44 -7.64 15.21
C VAL A 37 6.23 -8.16 16.62
N THR A 38 6.92 -9.27 16.97
CA THR A 38 6.86 -9.91 18.30
C THR A 38 8.10 -9.65 19.16
N ASP A 39 9.04 -8.85 18.67
CA ASP A 39 10.29 -8.53 19.39
C ASP A 39 9.98 -7.73 20.65
N ARG A 40 10.32 -8.30 21.80
CA ARG A 40 9.96 -7.78 23.13
C ARG A 40 10.48 -6.37 23.38
N ASP A 41 11.68 -6.06 22.92
CA ASP A 41 12.28 -4.74 23.08
C ASP A 41 11.52 -3.65 22.32
N ARG A 42 10.89 -3.99 21.18
CA ARG A 42 10.03 -3.09 20.43
C ARG A 42 8.68 -2.90 21.13
N ILE A 43 8.07 -3.98 21.58
CA ILE A 43 6.81 -3.94 22.33
C ILE A 43 6.97 -3.14 23.63
N HIS A 44 8.09 -3.34 24.37
CA HIS A 44 8.36 -2.59 25.60
C HIS A 44 8.65 -1.10 25.35
N ALA A 45 9.08 -0.73 24.16
CA ALA A 45 9.28 0.66 23.76
C ALA A 45 7.99 1.37 23.28
N ALA A 46 6.85 0.67 23.26
CA ALA A 46 5.58 1.22 22.82
C ALA A 46 5.12 2.35 23.76
N SER A 47 4.69 3.45 23.19
CA SER A 47 4.06 4.57 23.89
C SER A 47 2.73 4.14 24.50
N TRP A 48 2.21 4.94 25.38
CA TRP A 48 0.88 4.70 25.95
C TRP A 48 -0.19 4.56 24.84
N PHE A 49 -0.12 5.40 23.80
CA PHE A 49 -1.04 5.31 22.66
C PHE A 49 -0.90 3.95 21.94
N ALA A 50 0.32 3.51 21.66
CA ALA A 50 0.53 2.23 20.99
C ALA A 50 0.08 1.03 21.86
N LEU A 51 0.24 1.12 23.17
CA LEU A 51 -0.26 0.12 24.12
C LEU A 51 -1.79 0.04 24.15
N ASP A 52 -2.47 1.18 24.04
CA ASP A 52 -3.94 1.26 24.13
C ASP A 52 -4.65 1.03 22.79
N ALA A 53 -4.11 1.54 21.68
CA ALA A 53 -4.79 1.53 20.39
C ALA A 53 -4.24 0.49 19.39
N VAL A 54 -2.93 0.25 19.39
CA VAL A 54 -2.26 -0.60 18.39
C VAL A 54 -2.13 -2.05 18.86
N LEU A 55 -1.48 -2.28 20.01
CA LEU A 55 -1.19 -3.64 20.48
C LEU A 55 -2.44 -4.50 20.73
N PRO A 56 -3.60 -3.97 21.16
CA PRO A 56 -4.84 -4.76 21.23
C PRO A 56 -5.36 -5.27 19.88
N GLN A 57 -4.82 -4.77 18.77
CA GLN A 57 -5.15 -5.25 17.43
C GLN A 57 -4.33 -6.47 17.00
N PHE A 58 -3.22 -6.78 17.70
CA PHE A 58 -2.34 -7.90 17.37
C PHE A 58 -3.02 -9.25 17.62
N GLY A 59 -2.59 -10.27 16.89
CA GLY A 59 -3.13 -11.63 16.96
C GLY A 59 -4.49 -11.83 16.27
N LYS A 60 -5.06 -10.80 15.63
CA LYS A 60 -6.34 -10.90 14.91
C LYS A 60 -6.23 -11.52 13.52
N VAL A 61 -5.03 -11.50 12.94
CA VAL A 61 -4.75 -12.10 11.63
C VAL A 61 -3.84 -13.30 11.83
N ALA A 62 -4.29 -14.45 11.36
CA ALA A 62 -3.51 -15.68 11.46
C ALA A 62 -2.16 -15.55 10.72
N HIS A 63 -1.10 -16.11 11.31
CA HIS A 63 0.25 -16.11 10.74
C HIS A 63 0.91 -14.73 10.53
N ALA A 64 0.33 -13.66 11.05
CA ALA A 64 0.89 -12.31 10.95
C ALA A 64 2.13 -12.13 11.83
N ALA A 65 2.15 -12.74 13.01
CA ALA A 65 3.22 -12.61 14.00
C ALA A 65 4.58 -13.08 13.47
N CYS A 66 5.60 -12.25 13.61
CA CYS A 66 6.97 -12.57 13.19
C CYS A 66 7.98 -11.67 13.91
N THR A 67 9.28 -12.02 13.81
CA THR A 67 10.35 -11.12 14.24
C THR A 67 10.51 -9.96 13.24
N TYR A 68 11.13 -8.87 13.68
CA TYR A 68 11.42 -7.73 12.82
C TYR A 68 12.25 -8.12 11.58
N ALA A 69 13.24 -8.99 11.75
CA ALA A 69 14.04 -9.49 10.64
C ALA A 69 13.19 -10.29 9.62
N ALA A 70 12.29 -11.15 10.12
CA ALA A 70 11.39 -11.92 9.27
C ALA A 70 10.35 -11.03 8.57
N LEU A 71 9.93 -9.93 9.21
CA LEU A 71 9.04 -8.94 8.60
C LEU A 71 9.69 -8.32 7.37
N GLY A 72 10.96 -7.89 7.46
CA GLY A 72 11.68 -7.33 6.31
C GLY A 72 11.81 -8.31 5.15
N VAL A 73 12.02 -9.60 5.43
CA VAL A 73 12.02 -10.65 4.38
C VAL A 73 10.64 -10.78 3.73
N ARG A 74 9.57 -10.87 4.51
CA ARG A 74 8.18 -10.95 3.99
C ARG A 74 7.82 -9.76 3.11
N LEU A 75 8.25 -8.55 3.47
CA LEU A 75 8.07 -7.35 2.68
C LEU A 75 8.79 -7.44 1.34
N SER A 76 10.06 -7.86 1.37
CA SER A 76 10.84 -8.05 0.15
C SER A 76 10.19 -9.08 -0.78
N ASP A 77 9.82 -10.23 -0.24
CA ASP A 77 9.17 -11.31 -1.01
C ASP A 77 7.86 -10.83 -1.64
N PHE A 78 7.03 -10.11 -0.89
CA PHE A 78 5.79 -9.53 -1.41
C PHE A 78 6.04 -8.64 -2.64
N PHE A 79 7.01 -7.73 -2.56
CA PHE A 79 7.32 -6.86 -3.68
C PHE A 79 8.00 -7.60 -4.84
N VAL A 80 8.86 -8.57 -4.58
CA VAL A 80 9.46 -9.42 -5.62
C VAL A 80 8.38 -10.17 -6.39
N GLU A 81 7.41 -10.75 -5.69
CA GLU A 81 6.30 -11.44 -6.33
C GLU A 81 5.38 -10.51 -7.13
N LEU A 82 5.13 -9.29 -6.64
CA LEU A 82 4.39 -8.30 -7.41
C LEU A 82 5.16 -7.89 -8.67
N MET A 83 6.47 -7.63 -8.54
CA MET A 83 7.33 -7.26 -9.68
C MET A 83 7.38 -8.34 -10.74
N ALA A 84 7.31 -9.62 -10.36
CA ALA A 84 7.27 -10.74 -11.30
C ALA A 84 6.01 -10.77 -12.17
N SER A 85 4.93 -10.12 -11.74
CA SER A 85 3.69 -9.99 -12.49
C SER A 85 3.64 -8.76 -13.41
N LEU A 86 4.67 -7.91 -13.36
CA LEU A 86 4.76 -6.66 -14.12
C LEU A 86 5.76 -6.77 -15.27
N GLU A 87 5.54 -6.01 -16.33
CA GLU A 87 6.55 -5.84 -17.38
C GLU A 87 7.81 -5.16 -16.82
N ALA A 88 8.95 -5.40 -17.47
CA ALA A 88 10.25 -4.94 -16.98
C ALA A 88 10.34 -3.40 -16.80
N ALA A 89 9.61 -2.64 -17.61
CA ALA A 89 9.57 -1.19 -17.57
C ALA A 89 8.55 -0.61 -16.59
N GLU A 90 7.66 -1.43 -16.02
CA GLU A 90 6.64 -0.97 -15.10
C GLU A 90 7.18 -0.79 -13.69
N SER A 91 6.59 0.14 -12.94
CA SER A 91 6.91 0.44 -11.55
C SER A 91 5.69 0.23 -10.66
N ILE A 92 5.93 0.15 -9.35
CA ILE A 92 4.90 0.16 -8.33
C ILE A 92 4.88 1.54 -7.68
N GLU A 93 3.75 2.24 -7.76
CA GLU A 93 3.47 3.39 -6.92
C GLU A 93 3.13 2.90 -5.52
N LEU A 94 3.93 3.26 -4.53
CA LEU A 94 3.66 2.93 -3.13
C LEU A 94 3.05 4.14 -2.44
N ALA A 95 1.74 4.10 -2.28
CA ALA A 95 0.94 5.18 -1.72
C ALA A 95 0.83 5.06 -0.20
N PHE A 96 1.13 6.14 0.54
CA PHE A 96 1.05 6.18 2.00
C PHE A 96 0.49 7.52 2.48
N GLY A 97 -0.03 7.54 3.71
CA GLY A 97 -0.58 8.73 4.34
C GLY A 97 0.46 9.56 5.09
N TYR A 98 1.43 8.91 5.70
CA TYR A 98 2.44 9.55 6.53
C TYR A 98 3.83 9.10 6.09
N TYR A 99 4.80 10.02 5.99
CA TYR A 99 6.13 9.71 5.41
C TYR A 99 6.89 8.64 6.20
N LEU A 100 6.67 8.53 7.52
CA LEU A 100 7.28 7.48 8.33
C LEU A 100 6.86 6.07 7.90
N ASP A 101 5.70 5.90 7.27
CA ASP A 101 5.27 4.59 6.76
C ASP A 101 6.28 4.04 5.76
N TRP A 102 6.71 4.89 4.82
CA TRP A 102 7.74 4.54 3.86
C TRP A 102 9.09 4.29 4.53
N ASP A 103 9.56 5.21 5.38
CA ASP A 103 10.88 5.13 6.00
C ASP A 103 11.03 3.89 6.88
N LEU A 104 10.00 3.55 7.67
CA LEU A 104 10.01 2.39 8.55
C LEU A 104 9.92 1.07 7.78
N MET A 105 9.13 1.03 6.72
CA MET A 105 9.03 -0.13 5.84
C MET A 105 10.37 -0.37 5.11
N GLU A 106 10.95 0.68 4.50
CA GLU A 106 12.24 0.59 3.81
C GLU A 106 13.36 0.16 4.76
N LEU A 107 13.40 0.73 5.97
CA LEU A 107 14.37 0.36 7.00
C LEU A 107 14.24 -1.13 7.38
N ALA A 108 13.03 -1.62 7.56
CA ALA A 108 12.81 -3.02 7.92
C ALA A 108 13.34 -3.99 6.86
N VAL A 109 13.16 -3.68 5.58
CA VAL A 109 13.71 -4.52 4.50
C VAL A 109 15.22 -4.40 4.43
N ARG A 110 15.78 -3.20 4.54
CA ARG A 110 17.23 -2.98 4.51
C ARG A 110 17.96 -3.65 5.67
N ASP A 111 17.38 -3.65 6.86
CA ASP A 111 17.95 -4.28 8.05
C ASP A 111 17.81 -5.82 8.06
N SER A 112 17.03 -6.37 7.12
CA SER A 112 16.81 -7.80 6.99
C SER A 112 17.88 -8.47 6.14
N THR A 113 17.83 -9.81 6.07
CA THR A 113 18.67 -10.62 5.17
C THR A 113 18.10 -10.78 3.76
N ALA A 114 17.07 -10.00 3.41
CA ALA A 114 16.41 -10.09 2.11
C ALA A 114 17.39 -9.76 0.97
N GLN A 115 17.43 -10.64 -0.03
CA GLN A 115 18.26 -10.44 -1.21
C GLN A 115 17.46 -9.77 -2.34
N GLY A 116 18.15 -9.04 -3.21
CA GLY A 116 17.52 -8.43 -4.37
C GLY A 116 16.71 -7.15 -4.10
N TRP A 117 16.70 -6.67 -2.85
CA TRP A 117 15.95 -5.47 -2.47
C TRP A 117 16.33 -4.25 -3.32
N GLU A 118 17.60 -4.02 -3.57
CA GLU A 118 18.06 -2.86 -4.34
C GLU A 118 17.46 -2.80 -5.75
N SER A 119 17.31 -3.94 -6.41
CA SER A 119 16.66 -4.02 -7.72
C SER A 119 15.16 -3.72 -7.65
N THR A 120 14.50 -4.25 -6.63
CA THR A 120 13.08 -4.02 -6.35
C THR A 120 12.85 -2.55 -5.98
N ARG A 121 13.68 -2.01 -5.09
CA ARG A 121 13.60 -0.63 -4.60
C ARG A 121 13.61 0.40 -5.73
N ARG A 122 14.41 0.18 -6.77
CA ARG A 122 14.50 1.09 -7.94
C ARG A 122 13.20 1.18 -8.74
N ARG A 123 12.32 0.20 -8.61
CA ARG A 123 11.02 0.16 -9.29
C ARG A 123 9.86 0.56 -8.36
N LEU A 124 10.14 0.91 -7.10
CA LEU A 124 9.16 1.49 -6.19
C LEU A 124 9.18 3.01 -6.26
N CYS A 125 8.03 3.61 -6.49
CA CYS A 125 7.82 5.06 -6.50
C CYS A 125 7.01 5.45 -5.26
N PRO A 126 7.63 5.94 -4.17
CA PRO A 126 6.90 6.37 -2.97
C PRO A 126 6.08 7.63 -3.27
N VAL A 127 4.79 7.61 -2.91
CA VAL A 127 3.85 8.71 -3.16
C VAL A 127 3.06 9.01 -1.89
N ASN A 128 3.24 10.21 -1.33
CA ASN A 128 2.39 10.66 -0.24
C ASN A 128 1.03 11.13 -0.78
N VAL A 129 -0.04 10.45 -0.36
CA VAL A 129 -1.40 10.71 -0.83
C VAL A 129 -2.29 11.41 0.21
N TYR A 130 -1.74 11.83 1.36
CA TYR A 130 -2.51 12.45 2.44
C TYR A 130 -3.32 13.66 1.98
N GLY A 131 -2.72 14.54 1.17
CA GLY A 131 -3.40 15.73 0.65
C GLY A 131 -4.62 15.43 -0.22
N ILE A 132 -4.68 14.22 -0.79
CA ILE A 132 -5.79 13.76 -1.64
C ILE A 132 -6.81 12.97 -0.80
N THR A 133 -6.34 12.06 0.06
CA THR A 133 -7.18 11.11 0.79
C THR A 133 -7.70 11.64 2.11
N GLY A 134 -7.00 12.60 2.71
CA GLY A 134 -7.34 13.16 4.03
C GLY A 134 -8.49 14.17 4.02
N VAL A 135 -9.03 14.54 2.85
CA VAL A 135 -10.06 15.56 2.68
C VAL A 135 -11.18 15.10 1.76
N GLY A 136 -12.32 15.77 1.82
CA GLY A 136 -13.43 15.60 0.88
C GLY A 136 -13.93 14.16 0.76
N ALA A 137 -14.08 13.67 -0.47
CA ALA A 137 -14.61 12.34 -0.76
C ALA A 137 -13.71 11.22 -0.20
N GLY A 138 -12.40 11.42 -0.19
CA GLY A 138 -11.45 10.46 0.38
C GLY A 138 -11.68 10.24 1.87
N ALA A 139 -11.71 11.32 2.65
CA ALA A 139 -11.96 11.25 4.10
C ALA A 139 -13.32 10.63 4.44
N LEU A 140 -14.35 10.95 3.64
CA LEU A 140 -15.69 10.34 3.80
C LEU A 140 -15.67 8.83 3.55
N ALA A 141 -14.98 8.39 2.49
CA ALA A 141 -14.88 6.97 2.15
C ALA A 141 -14.11 6.18 3.23
N ALA A 142 -12.97 6.69 3.71
CA ALA A 142 -12.26 6.08 4.83
C ALA A 142 -13.12 6.01 6.10
N GLY A 143 -13.79 7.11 6.44
CA GLY A 143 -14.70 7.16 7.60
C GLY A 143 -15.86 6.17 7.48
N ALA A 144 -16.44 5.98 6.29
CA ALA A 144 -17.47 4.99 6.04
C ALA A 144 -16.93 3.56 6.19
N TYR A 145 -15.73 3.28 5.69
CA TYR A 145 -15.08 1.99 5.82
C TYR A 145 -14.87 1.59 7.29
N PHE A 146 -14.31 2.49 8.12
CA PHE A 146 -14.11 2.20 9.54
C PHE A 146 -15.42 1.95 10.31
N LYS A 147 -16.52 2.54 9.86
CA LYS A 147 -17.86 2.30 10.46
C LYS A 147 -18.53 1.04 9.93
N SER A 148 -18.08 0.53 8.79
CA SER A 148 -18.66 -0.69 8.20
C SER A 148 -18.14 -1.92 8.92
N GLN A 149 -18.89 -3.05 8.77
CA GLN A 149 -18.43 -4.35 9.25
C GLN A 149 -17.57 -5.11 8.21
N ALA A 150 -17.24 -4.46 7.08
CA ALA A 150 -16.46 -5.07 6.01
C ALA A 150 -15.01 -5.39 6.41
N ASN A 151 -14.49 -4.72 7.43
CA ASN A 151 -13.17 -4.96 8.01
C ASN A 151 -13.11 -6.12 9.01
N GLY A 152 -14.24 -6.79 9.28
CA GLY A 152 -14.31 -7.90 10.24
C GLY A 152 -13.90 -7.47 11.65
N PRO A 153 -12.99 -8.22 12.32
CA PRO A 153 -12.51 -7.88 13.67
C PRO A 153 -11.49 -6.74 13.71
N LEU A 154 -11.06 -6.26 12.54
CA LEU A 154 -10.04 -5.22 12.43
C LEU A 154 -10.67 -3.83 12.60
N SER A 155 -9.95 -2.93 13.22
CA SER A 155 -10.40 -1.56 13.45
C SER A 155 -9.30 -0.56 13.08
N ARG A 156 -9.55 0.70 13.26
CA ARG A 156 -8.53 1.76 13.11
C ARG A 156 -7.32 1.46 14.00
N HIS A 157 -6.14 1.82 13.55
CA HIS A 157 -4.85 1.49 14.15
C HIS A 157 -4.49 -0.01 14.05
N HIS A 158 -5.01 -0.64 13.01
CA HIS A 158 -4.51 -1.92 12.50
C HIS A 158 -3.99 -1.67 11.08
N ALA A 159 -2.69 -1.78 10.87
CA ALA A 159 -2.04 -1.33 9.64
C ALA A 159 -2.70 -1.86 8.35
N LEU A 160 -3.15 -3.12 8.30
CA LEU A 160 -3.89 -3.61 7.13
C LEU A 160 -5.26 -2.95 6.96
N CYS A 161 -5.96 -2.69 8.06
CA CYS A 161 -7.25 -1.99 8.01
C CYS A 161 -7.06 -0.56 7.50
N ASP A 162 -6.02 0.11 7.96
CA ASP A 162 -5.71 1.49 7.58
C ASP A 162 -5.20 1.58 6.14
N ALA A 163 -4.39 0.62 5.66
CA ALA A 163 -4.01 0.50 4.24
C ALA A 163 -5.23 0.28 3.31
N ARG A 164 -6.21 -0.53 3.74
CA ARG A 164 -7.48 -0.71 3.01
C ARG A 164 -8.33 0.56 2.99
N ALA A 165 -8.39 1.27 4.13
CA ALA A 165 -9.07 2.55 4.22
C ALA A 165 -8.44 3.59 3.30
N LEU A 166 -7.09 3.64 3.25
CA LEU A 166 -6.34 4.52 2.36
C LEU A 166 -6.63 4.21 0.88
N ARG A 167 -6.70 2.92 0.52
CA ARG A 167 -7.10 2.48 -0.83
C ARG A 167 -8.47 3.01 -1.22
N LEU A 168 -9.47 2.84 -0.36
CA LEU A 168 -10.83 3.31 -0.63
C LEU A 168 -10.91 4.84 -0.69
N ALA A 169 -10.17 5.52 0.19
CA ALA A 169 -10.07 6.96 0.18
C ALA A 169 -9.48 7.49 -1.15
N TYR A 170 -8.40 6.86 -1.61
CA TYR A 170 -7.77 7.22 -2.88
C TYR A 170 -8.70 6.99 -4.07
N GLN A 171 -9.38 5.84 -4.13
CA GLN A 171 -10.34 5.52 -5.19
C GLN A 171 -11.51 6.51 -5.23
N ALA A 172 -12.00 6.96 -4.07
CA ALA A 172 -13.07 7.95 -3.98
C ALA A 172 -12.62 9.37 -4.38
N ALA A 173 -11.39 9.72 -4.06
CA ALA A 173 -10.81 11.04 -4.36
C ALA A 173 -10.32 11.15 -5.81
N CYS A 174 -9.86 10.04 -6.38
CA CYS A 174 -9.36 9.93 -7.74
C CYS A 174 -10.19 8.90 -8.53
N PRO A 175 -11.46 9.17 -8.84
CA PRO A 175 -12.24 8.26 -9.64
C PRO A 175 -11.59 8.19 -11.03
N GLY A 176 -10.88 7.09 -11.30
CA GLY A 176 -10.33 6.79 -12.61
C GLY A 176 -11.44 6.78 -13.66
N PRO A 177 -11.13 6.84 -14.96
CA PRO A 177 -12.12 6.70 -15.99
C PRO A 177 -12.93 5.42 -15.70
N VAL A 178 -14.23 5.59 -15.49
CA VAL A 178 -15.15 4.46 -15.30
C VAL A 178 -14.96 3.58 -16.54
N HIS A 179 -14.28 2.45 -16.39
CA HIS A 179 -14.30 1.42 -17.41
C HIS A 179 -15.77 1.04 -17.60
N LYS A 180 -16.42 1.68 -18.59
CA LYS A 180 -17.73 1.21 -19.02
C LYS A 180 -17.56 -0.27 -19.28
N ALA A 181 -18.32 -1.08 -18.55
CA ALA A 181 -18.44 -2.49 -18.86
C ALA A 181 -18.64 -2.61 -20.38
N PRO A 182 -17.96 -3.52 -21.06
CA PRO A 182 -18.13 -3.68 -22.51
C PRO A 182 -19.62 -3.86 -22.76
N SER A 183 -20.19 -2.91 -23.51
CA SER A 183 -21.57 -3.03 -23.97
C SER A 183 -21.68 -4.35 -24.72
N PRO A 184 -22.76 -5.16 -24.51
CA PRO A 184 -22.92 -6.40 -25.24
C PRO A 184 -22.80 -6.08 -26.73
N GLN A 185 -21.85 -6.73 -27.41
CA GLN A 185 -21.63 -6.64 -28.83
C GLN A 185 -22.97 -6.93 -29.55
N ARG A 186 -23.59 -5.90 -30.09
CA ARG A 186 -24.55 -6.09 -31.16
C ARG A 186 -23.74 -6.39 -32.41
N ASP A 187 -23.80 -7.62 -32.86
CA ASP A 187 -23.29 -8.03 -34.16
C ASP A 187 -23.80 -7.05 -35.23
N ARG A 188 -22.91 -6.25 -35.76
CA ARG A 188 -23.11 -5.55 -37.01
C ARG A 188 -22.07 -6.01 -38.02
N VAL A 189 -22.56 -6.79 -38.90
CA VAL A 189 -21.95 -7.13 -40.18
C VAL A 189 -21.58 -5.84 -40.95
N GLY A 190 -20.34 -5.79 -41.38
CA GLY A 190 -19.90 -5.09 -42.61
C GLY A 190 -19.66 -3.58 -42.55
N ASN A 191 -18.45 -3.12 -42.59
CA ASN A 191 -17.82 -2.50 -43.73
C ASN A 191 -16.45 -1.91 -43.44
N SER A 192 -15.58 -2.13 -44.40
CA SER A 192 -14.18 -1.69 -44.47
C SER A 192 -13.97 -0.18 -44.46
N ARG A 193 -12.73 0.18 -44.08
CA ARG A 193 -11.87 1.32 -44.44
C ARG A 193 -11.75 2.47 -43.47
N VAL A 194 -10.51 2.68 -43.20
CA VAL A 194 -9.65 3.88 -43.29
C VAL A 194 -8.80 4.08 -42.01
N LEU A 195 -7.51 3.99 -42.27
CA LEU A 195 -6.39 4.37 -41.40
C LEU A 195 -6.46 5.86 -41.00
N ALA A 196 -6.23 6.15 -39.75
CA ALA A 196 -5.64 7.41 -39.31
C ALA A 196 -4.78 7.20 -38.06
N GLU A 197 -3.50 7.48 -38.22
CA GLU A 197 -2.49 7.58 -37.15
C GLU A 197 -2.94 8.59 -36.08
N GLN A 198 -2.92 8.20 -34.83
CA GLN A 198 -2.86 9.15 -33.74
C GLN A 198 -1.73 8.76 -32.78
N ARG A 199 -0.75 9.63 -32.74
CA ARG A 199 0.43 9.59 -31.87
C ARG A 199 0.02 9.74 -30.41
N HIS A 200 0.43 8.82 -29.57
CA HIS A 200 0.35 8.95 -28.13
C HIS A 200 1.45 9.90 -27.61
N PRO A 201 1.13 10.76 -26.65
CA PRO A 201 2.16 11.51 -25.94
C PRO A 201 2.88 10.60 -24.94
N THR A 202 4.18 10.61 -25.00
CA THR A 202 5.14 9.99 -24.10
C THR A 202 4.91 10.45 -22.66
N GLN A 203 4.69 9.50 -21.76
CA GLN A 203 4.78 9.74 -20.32
C GLN A 203 6.23 10.05 -19.96
N GLN A 204 6.43 11.22 -19.40
CA GLN A 204 7.71 11.66 -18.85
C GLN A 204 8.05 10.83 -17.61
N GLY A 205 9.29 10.34 -17.58
CA GLY A 205 9.85 9.54 -16.50
C GLY A 205 9.87 10.27 -15.16
N CYS A 206 9.84 9.48 -14.11
CA CYS A 206 10.03 9.90 -12.72
C CYS A 206 11.39 10.60 -12.57
N GLU A 207 11.43 11.94 -12.69
CA GLU A 207 12.64 12.72 -12.40
C GLU A 207 12.86 12.73 -10.89
N ARG A 208 14.05 12.28 -10.50
CA ARG A 208 14.59 12.40 -9.15
C ARG A 208 14.66 13.87 -8.76
N ARG A 209 14.08 14.22 -7.64
CA ARG A 209 14.46 15.43 -6.91
C ARG A 209 15.40 15.01 -5.79
N ASP A 210 16.67 15.29 -5.99
CA ASP A 210 17.66 15.34 -4.93
C ASP A 210 17.35 16.57 -4.06
N LEU A 211 17.10 16.34 -2.79
CA LEU A 211 17.27 17.28 -1.69
C LEU A 211 17.80 16.51 -0.48
#